data_8b0d767780d22dfcd2792692492f7e3b
#
_entry.id   8b0d767780d22dfcd2792692492f7e3b
#
_cell.length_a   1.000
_cell.length_b   1.000
_cell.length_c   1.000
_cell.angle_alpha   90.00
_cell.angle_beta   90.00
_cell.angle_gamma   90.00
#
_symmetry.space_group_name_H-M   'P 1'
#
loop_
_entity.id
_entity.type
_entity.pdbx_description
1 polymer ?
#
loop_
_entity_poly.entity_id
_entity_poly.type
_entity_poly.pdbx_seq_one_letter_code
_entity_poly.pdbx_strand_id
1 'polypeptide(L)'
;MSRENVEIVRRFLVLDDFDEALTYADPGIVWNPAEESSAQGHDAVRASTERWKGEWDDYELIPEEFADMGDRVVATVRFRARGRGSGVEVQGRLYDVFMLRDGKIVRMDQFTDRSEALEAVRLTE
;
A
#
# COMPACT_ATOMS: atom_id res chain seq x y z
N MET A 1 5.13 18.85 4.76
CA MET A 1 6.50 18.41 5.13
C MET A 1 6.62 16.93 4.96
N SER A 2 7.73 16.47 4.43
CA SER A 2 7.93 15.07 4.09
C SER A 2 7.87 14.13 5.29
N ARG A 3 8.40 14.56 6.45
CA ARG A 3 8.31 13.76 7.69
C ARG A 3 6.86 13.46 8.07
N GLU A 4 5.98 14.42 7.87
CA GLU A 4 4.56 14.24 8.14
C GLU A 4 3.95 13.23 7.17
N ASN A 5 4.40 13.23 5.92
CA ASN A 5 3.94 12.28 4.91
C ASN A 5 4.32 10.85 5.29
N VAL A 6 5.55 10.65 5.76
CA VAL A 6 5.99 9.32 6.25
C VAL A 6 5.09 8.85 7.40
N GLU A 7 4.77 9.74 8.34
CA GLU A 7 3.92 9.38 9.48
C GLU A 7 2.51 9.01 9.05
N ILE A 8 1.96 9.72 8.06
CA ILE A 8 0.64 9.41 7.51
C ILE A 8 0.63 8.01 6.89
N VAL A 9 1.65 7.69 6.09
CA VAL A 9 1.75 6.38 5.45
C VAL A 9 1.92 5.29 6.50
N ARG A 10 2.75 5.54 7.52
CA ARG A 10 2.95 4.60 8.62
C ARG A 10 1.63 4.27 9.30
N ARG A 11 0.86 5.28 9.65
CA ARG A 11 -0.45 5.09 10.31
C ARG A 11 -1.41 4.34 9.42
N PHE A 12 -1.46 4.70 8.14
CA PHE A 12 -2.32 4.01 7.18
C PHE A 12 -2.03 2.50 7.15
N LEU A 13 -0.74 2.13 7.15
CA LEU A 13 -0.34 0.73 7.01
C LEU A 13 -0.52 -0.11 8.27
N VAL A 14 -0.54 0.51 9.47
CA VAL A 14 -0.61 -0.24 10.72
C VAL A 14 -2.00 -0.28 11.35
N LEU A 15 -2.98 0.44 10.80
CA LEU A 15 -4.33 0.44 11.35
C LEU A 15 -5.06 -0.86 11.00
N ASP A 16 -5.63 -1.51 12.01
CA ASP A 16 -6.42 -2.74 11.82
C ASP A 16 -7.76 -2.44 11.18
N ASP A 17 -8.35 -1.30 11.51
CA ASP A 17 -9.62 -0.87 10.94
C ASP A 17 -9.37 -0.12 9.64
N PHE A 18 -9.69 -0.76 8.53
CA PHE A 18 -9.44 -0.18 7.21
C PHE A 18 -10.27 1.07 6.95
N ASP A 19 -11.47 1.14 7.52
CA ASP A 19 -12.28 2.36 7.39
C ASP A 19 -11.61 3.54 8.07
N GLU A 20 -10.98 3.30 9.22
CA GLU A 20 -10.19 4.33 9.89
C GLU A 20 -8.96 4.69 9.06
N ALA A 21 -8.29 3.70 8.48
CA ALA A 21 -7.14 3.95 7.61
C ALA A 21 -7.52 4.82 6.42
N LEU A 22 -8.70 4.61 5.84
CA LEU A 22 -9.17 5.40 4.70
C LEU A 22 -9.39 6.87 5.03
N THR A 23 -9.44 7.26 6.31
CA THR A 23 -9.49 8.67 6.67
C THR A 23 -8.22 9.42 6.30
N TYR A 24 -7.11 8.70 6.08
CA TYR A 24 -5.85 9.27 5.61
C TYR A 24 -5.76 9.34 4.09
N ALA A 25 -6.78 8.85 3.39
CA ALA A 25 -6.80 8.79 1.93
C ALA A 25 -7.79 9.80 1.37
N ASP A 26 -7.38 10.44 0.27
CA ASP A 26 -8.27 11.34 -0.48
C ASP A 26 -9.50 10.55 -0.98
N PRO A 27 -10.68 11.18 -1.05
CA PRO A 27 -11.86 10.49 -1.57
C PRO A 27 -11.70 9.91 -2.97
N GLY A 28 -10.83 10.50 -3.78
CA GLY A 28 -10.54 10.03 -5.14
C GLY A 28 -9.29 9.19 -5.27
N ILE A 29 -8.80 8.62 -4.16
CA ILE A 29 -7.56 7.84 -4.17
C ILE A 29 -7.50 6.83 -5.31
N VAL A 30 -6.36 6.76 -6.00
CA VAL A 30 -6.07 5.77 -7.03
C VAL A 30 -5.21 4.67 -6.42
N TRP A 31 -5.66 3.42 -6.56
CA TRP A 31 -5.03 2.27 -5.91
C TRP A 31 -4.63 1.26 -6.99
N ASN A 32 -3.32 1.06 -7.14
CA ASN A 32 -2.76 0.16 -8.16
C ASN A 32 -2.00 -0.99 -7.51
N PRO A 33 -2.70 -2.05 -7.09
CA PRO A 33 -2.02 -3.22 -6.54
C PRO A 33 -1.22 -3.94 -7.61
N ALA A 34 -0.16 -4.65 -7.22
CA ALA A 34 0.82 -5.23 -8.14
C ALA A 34 0.21 -6.26 -9.11
N GLU A 35 -0.76 -7.02 -8.64
CA GLU A 35 -1.30 -8.15 -9.43
C GLU A 35 -2.81 -8.08 -9.62
N GLU A 36 -3.41 -6.94 -9.35
CA GLU A 36 -4.85 -6.76 -9.50
C GLU A 36 -5.17 -5.50 -10.28
N SER A 37 -6.42 -5.38 -10.70
CA SER A 37 -6.88 -4.21 -11.42
C SER A 37 -6.87 -2.97 -10.55
N SER A 38 -6.68 -1.82 -11.17
CA SER A 38 -6.76 -0.52 -10.50
C SER A 38 -8.13 -0.31 -9.87
N ALA A 39 -8.15 0.39 -8.74
CA ALA A 39 -9.36 0.81 -8.08
C ALA A 39 -9.28 2.31 -7.81
N GLN A 40 -10.42 3.00 -7.81
CA GLN A 40 -10.45 4.43 -7.53
C GLN A 40 -11.59 4.74 -6.56
N GLY A 41 -11.25 5.53 -5.53
CA GLY A 41 -12.20 5.93 -4.49
C GLY A 41 -12.24 4.94 -3.34
N HIS A 42 -12.78 5.38 -2.20
CA HIS A 42 -12.77 4.59 -0.95
C HIS A 42 -13.48 3.25 -1.10
N ASP A 43 -14.66 3.22 -1.73
CA ASP A 43 -15.43 1.99 -1.83
C ASP A 43 -14.73 0.94 -2.69
N ALA A 44 -14.16 1.37 -3.83
CA ALA A 44 -13.45 0.46 -4.72
C ALA A 44 -12.16 -0.06 -4.08
N VAL A 45 -11.45 0.79 -3.36
CA VAL A 45 -10.23 0.39 -2.65
C VAL A 45 -10.55 -0.59 -1.53
N ARG A 46 -11.63 -0.34 -0.79
CA ARG A 46 -12.08 -1.26 0.24
C ARG A 46 -12.41 -2.64 -0.36
N ALA A 47 -13.13 -2.66 -1.47
CA ALA A 47 -13.48 -3.91 -2.15
C ALA A 47 -12.25 -4.67 -2.63
N SER A 48 -11.27 -3.94 -3.19
CA SER A 48 -10.01 -4.54 -3.63
C SER A 48 -9.25 -5.18 -2.47
N THR A 49 -9.16 -4.47 -1.35
CA THR A 49 -8.48 -4.96 -0.15
C THR A 49 -9.19 -6.19 0.44
N GLU A 50 -10.50 -6.17 0.48
CA GLU A 50 -11.28 -7.32 0.99
C GLU A 50 -11.11 -8.56 0.11
N ARG A 51 -11.06 -8.37 -1.22
CA ARG A 51 -10.79 -9.49 -2.14
C ARG A 51 -9.43 -10.11 -1.86
N TRP A 52 -8.42 -9.26 -1.68
CA TRP A 52 -7.08 -9.74 -1.38
C TRP A 52 -7.05 -10.52 -0.07
N LYS A 53 -7.66 -9.98 0.98
CA LYS A 53 -7.72 -10.66 2.28
C LYS A 53 -8.44 -12.01 2.18
N GLY A 54 -9.46 -12.09 1.33
CA GLY A 54 -10.23 -13.31 1.14
C GLY A 54 -9.46 -14.47 0.51
N GLU A 55 -8.32 -14.18 -0.11
CA GLU A 55 -7.47 -15.22 -0.72
C GLU A 55 -6.64 -15.98 0.31
N TRP A 56 -6.56 -15.47 1.54
CA TRP A 56 -5.65 -16.01 2.56
C TRP A 56 -6.42 -16.46 3.79
N ASP A 57 -5.99 -17.62 4.35
CA ASP A 57 -6.48 -18.06 5.66
C ASP A 57 -5.81 -17.25 6.77
N ASP A 58 -4.56 -16.85 6.52
CA ASP A 58 -3.75 -16.11 7.48
C ASP A 58 -2.77 -15.27 6.70
N TYR A 59 -2.51 -14.06 7.16
CA TYR A 59 -1.52 -13.19 6.54
C TYR A 59 -0.95 -12.21 7.56
N GLU A 60 0.25 -11.71 7.23
CA GLU A 60 0.94 -10.73 8.06
C GLU A 60 1.63 -9.73 7.15
N LEU A 61 1.44 -8.45 7.42
CA LEU A 61 2.07 -7.36 6.68
C LEU A 61 2.87 -6.54 7.68
N ILE A 62 4.20 -6.46 7.47
CA ILE A 62 5.10 -5.78 8.38
C ILE A 62 5.86 -4.70 7.62
N PRO A 63 5.57 -3.41 7.88
CA PRO A 63 6.37 -2.33 7.31
C PRO A 63 7.78 -2.39 7.88
N GLU A 64 8.78 -2.39 7.01
CA GLU A 64 10.19 -2.48 7.42
C GLU A 64 10.95 -1.18 7.23
N GLU A 65 10.61 -0.41 6.21
CA GLU A 65 11.37 0.77 5.84
C GLU A 65 10.47 1.78 5.14
N PHE A 66 10.73 3.07 5.38
CA PHE A 66 10.05 4.16 4.72
C PHE A 66 11.09 5.09 4.12
N ALA A 67 11.06 5.27 2.81
CA ALA A 67 11.95 6.23 2.14
C ALA A 67 11.16 7.51 1.89
N ASP A 68 11.64 8.59 2.49
CA ASP A 68 11.03 9.92 2.38
C ASP A 68 11.52 10.60 1.10
N MET A 69 10.64 10.78 0.15
CA MET A 69 10.95 11.39 -1.15
C MET A 69 10.06 12.61 -1.41
N GLY A 70 9.78 13.37 -0.35
CA GLY A 70 8.97 14.58 -0.44
C GLY A 70 7.49 14.28 -0.46
N ASP A 71 6.83 14.54 -1.58
CA ASP A 71 5.41 14.24 -1.74
C ASP A 71 5.16 12.76 -2.05
N ARG A 72 6.22 11.96 -2.12
CA ARG A 72 6.12 10.52 -2.27
C ARG A 72 6.84 9.83 -1.13
N VAL A 73 6.28 8.69 -0.71
CA VAL A 73 6.89 7.84 0.31
C VAL A 73 6.92 6.43 -0.26
N VAL A 74 8.09 5.81 -0.22
CA VAL A 74 8.22 4.40 -0.63
C VAL A 74 8.27 3.55 0.63
N ALA A 75 7.26 2.71 0.83
CA ALA A 75 7.21 1.81 1.97
C ALA A 75 7.60 0.41 1.53
N THR A 76 8.57 -0.18 2.22
CA THR A 76 8.93 -1.59 2.03
C THR A 76 8.14 -2.39 3.05
N VAL A 77 7.32 -3.31 2.58
CA VAL A 77 6.44 -4.11 3.43
C VAL A 77 6.75 -5.58 3.21
N ARG A 78 7.16 -6.24 4.29
CA ARG A 78 7.36 -7.70 4.25
C ARG A 78 6.00 -8.36 4.44
N PHE A 79 5.70 -9.37 3.64
CA PHE A 79 4.47 -10.12 3.79
C PHE A 79 4.72 -11.60 3.89
N ARG A 80 3.85 -12.26 4.65
CA ARG A 80 3.74 -13.69 4.78
C ARG A 80 2.25 -14.01 4.73
N ALA A 81 1.88 -15.00 3.95
CA ALA A 81 0.47 -15.33 3.81
C ALA A 81 0.32 -16.83 3.52
N ARG A 82 -0.81 -17.39 3.92
CA ARG A 82 -1.15 -18.79 3.66
C ARG A 82 -2.40 -18.83 2.81
N GLY A 83 -2.30 -19.47 1.66
CA GLY A 83 -3.41 -19.56 0.71
C GLY A 83 -4.61 -20.30 1.27
N ARG A 84 -5.80 -19.76 1.01
CA ARG A 84 -7.06 -20.36 1.44
C ARG A 84 -7.28 -21.67 0.68
N GLY A 85 -7.50 -22.74 1.42
CA GLY A 85 -7.74 -24.06 0.86
C GLY A 85 -6.49 -24.84 0.45
N SER A 86 -5.47 -24.17 -0.06
CA SER A 86 -4.22 -24.83 -0.47
C SER A 86 -3.26 -25.04 0.68
N GLY A 87 -3.30 -24.16 1.68
CA GLY A 87 -2.36 -24.16 2.80
C GLY A 87 -0.93 -23.78 2.41
N VAL A 88 -0.71 -23.37 1.16
CA VAL A 88 0.62 -22.98 0.70
C VAL A 88 1.01 -21.64 1.29
N GLU A 89 2.20 -21.58 1.89
CA GLU A 89 2.73 -20.33 2.45
C GLU A 89 3.55 -19.61 1.40
N VAL A 90 3.31 -18.31 1.28
CA VAL A 90 4.11 -17.43 0.45
C VAL A 90 4.67 -16.31 1.29
N GLN A 91 5.88 -15.86 0.96
CA GLN A 91 6.55 -14.76 1.65
C GLN A 91 7.24 -13.90 0.61
N GLY A 92 7.39 -12.63 0.94
CA GLY A 92 8.10 -11.72 0.07
C GLY A 92 8.05 -10.29 0.58
N ARG A 93 8.42 -9.38 -0.30
CA ARG A 93 8.34 -7.95 -0.01
C ARG A 93 7.54 -7.26 -1.08
N LEU A 94 6.79 -6.28 -0.64
CA LEU A 94 6.05 -5.38 -1.51
C LEU A 94 6.65 -3.99 -1.32
N TYR A 95 6.69 -3.24 -2.40
CA TYR A 95 7.23 -1.88 -2.40
C TYR A 95 6.11 -0.95 -2.83
N ASP A 96 5.55 -0.25 -1.86
CA ASP A 96 4.38 0.60 -2.08
C ASP A 96 4.82 2.04 -2.23
N VAL A 97 4.54 2.64 -3.38
CA VAL A 97 4.82 4.05 -3.63
C VAL A 97 3.55 4.84 -3.37
N PHE A 98 3.56 5.63 -2.31
CA PHE A 98 2.44 6.50 -1.95
C PHE A 98 2.71 7.92 -2.40
N MET A 99 1.73 8.54 -3.05
CA MET A 99 1.77 9.96 -3.37
C MET A 99 0.80 10.67 -2.44
N LEU A 100 1.25 11.77 -1.83
CA LEU A 100 0.44 12.53 -0.89
C LEU A 100 0.27 13.96 -1.39
N ARG A 101 -0.90 14.53 -1.07
CA ARG A 101 -1.22 15.91 -1.35
C ARG A 101 -2.09 16.42 -0.22
N ASP A 102 -1.68 17.57 0.35
CA ASP A 102 -2.42 18.22 1.44
C ASP A 102 -2.75 17.28 2.61
N GLY A 103 -1.78 16.44 2.97
CA GLY A 103 -1.92 15.53 4.10
C GLY A 103 -2.78 14.30 3.83
N LYS A 104 -3.09 14.01 2.56
CA LYS A 104 -3.90 12.85 2.20
C LYS A 104 -3.18 12.02 1.14
N ILE A 105 -3.35 10.70 1.22
CA ILE A 105 -2.82 9.78 0.22
C ILE A 105 -3.73 9.86 -1.00
N VAL A 106 -3.17 10.28 -2.14
CA VAL A 106 -3.96 10.43 -3.38
C VAL A 106 -3.72 9.28 -4.34
N ARG A 107 -2.62 8.53 -4.16
CA ARG A 107 -2.29 7.43 -5.06
C ARG A 107 -1.37 6.43 -4.38
N MET A 108 -1.55 5.16 -4.67
CA MET A 108 -0.62 4.09 -4.29
C MET A 108 -0.35 3.22 -5.50
N ASP A 109 0.93 3.00 -5.80
CA ASP A 109 1.40 2.05 -6.80
C ASP A 109 2.22 0.99 -6.10
N GLN A 110 1.83 -0.27 -6.24
CA GLN A 110 2.49 -1.37 -5.57
C GLN A 110 3.35 -2.16 -6.55
N PHE A 111 4.56 -2.47 -6.13
CA PHE A 111 5.54 -3.21 -6.93
C PHE A 111 6.06 -4.41 -6.13
N THR A 112 6.50 -5.43 -6.85
CA THR A 112 7.16 -6.60 -6.23
C THR A 112 8.67 -6.49 -6.34
N ASP A 113 9.19 -5.48 -7.02
CA ASP A 113 10.62 -5.25 -7.25
C ASP A 113 10.98 -3.84 -6.82
N ARG A 114 12.01 -3.72 -5.98
CA ARG A 114 12.45 -2.44 -5.43
C ARG A 114 12.91 -1.47 -6.53
N SER A 115 13.64 -1.96 -7.52
CA SER A 115 14.12 -1.09 -8.60
C SER A 115 12.98 -0.54 -9.44
N GLU A 116 11.91 -1.31 -9.66
CA GLU A 116 10.74 -0.81 -10.37
C GLU A 116 10.04 0.29 -9.59
N ALA A 117 9.94 0.15 -8.26
CA ALA A 117 9.34 1.17 -7.40
C ALA A 117 10.14 2.48 -7.46
N LEU A 118 11.47 2.38 -7.36
CA LEU A 118 12.33 3.55 -7.40
C LEU A 118 12.31 4.22 -8.77
N GLU A 119 12.24 3.43 -9.84
CA GLU A 119 12.12 3.95 -11.19
C GLU A 119 10.80 4.72 -11.37
N ALA A 120 9.71 4.19 -10.83
CA ALA A 120 8.41 4.85 -10.90
C ALA A 120 8.44 6.22 -10.23
N VAL A 121 9.11 6.34 -9.09
CA VAL A 121 9.28 7.63 -8.40
C VAL A 121 10.08 8.59 -9.26
N ARG A 122 11.17 8.13 -9.82
CA ARG A 122 12.05 8.97 -10.64
C ARG A 122 11.35 9.49 -11.89
N LEU A 123 10.54 8.65 -12.54
CA LEU A 123 9.85 9.03 -13.78
C LEU A 123 8.71 10.02 -13.55
N THR A 124 8.17 10.09 -12.33
CA THR A 124 7.05 10.98 -12.02
C THR A 124 7.47 12.29 -11.36
N GLU A 125 8.76 12.48 -11.17
CA GLU A 125 9.30 13.74 -10.61
C GLU A 125 9.26 14.90 -11.60
#